data_9907551b3510c07336c8188375aba378
#
_entry.id   9907551b3510c07336c8188375aba378
#
_cell.length_a   1.000
_cell.length_b   1.000
_cell.length_c   1.000
_cell.angle_alpha   90.00
_cell.angle_beta   90.00
_cell.angle_gamma   90.00
#
_symmetry.space_group_name_H-M   'P 1'
#
loop_
_entity.id
_entity.type
_entity.pdbx_description
1 polymer ?
#
loop_
_entity_poly.entity_id
_entity_poly.type
_entity_poly.pdbx_seq_one_letter_code
_entity_poly.pdbx_strand_id
1 'polypeptide(L)'
;MGLKYTNYFDNSQYTSPDTQILTCKGCSSHLCLSNLILSDNFSGSSGKALLVEQLINVDIDPVTEDTSMRTGLYKINKVKCQQCKKIVGWRYKKSYSYSESYKEGKFVIEKSYISMSK
;
A
#
# COMPACT_ATOMS: atom_id res chain seq x y z
N MET A 1 -19.11 10.38 -16.10
CA MET A 1 -18.12 9.66 -15.30
C MET A 1 -18.76 8.48 -14.63
N GLY A 2 -18.18 7.32 -14.81
CA GLY A 2 -18.62 6.15 -14.06
C GLY A 2 -18.16 6.21 -12.63
N LEU A 3 -18.99 5.75 -11.72
CA LEU A 3 -18.60 5.60 -10.33
C LEU A 3 -17.82 4.31 -10.19
N LYS A 4 -16.65 4.39 -9.57
CA LYS A 4 -15.90 3.19 -9.25
C LYS A 4 -16.51 2.52 -8.04
N TYR A 5 -16.59 1.20 -8.11
CA TYR A 5 -17.04 0.42 -6.98
C TYR A 5 -16.01 0.54 -5.86
N THR A 6 -16.46 0.89 -4.66
CA THR A 6 -15.59 1.04 -3.51
C THR A 6 -15.88 -0.07 -2.52
N ASN A 7 -14.84 -0.81 -2.15
CA ASN A 7 -14.94 -1.88 -1.17
C ASN A 7 -14.71 -1.34 0.22
N TYR A 8 -15.32 -2.00 1.21
CA TYR A 8 -15.13 -1.70 2.62
C TYR A 8 -14.85 -3.00 3.36
N PHE A 9 -14.03 -2.90 4.40
CA PHE A 9 -13.79 -4.05 5.26
C PHE A 9 -15.00 -4.29 6.16
N ASP A 10 -15.38 -5.55 6.26
CA ASP A 10 -16.45 -5.98 7.14
C ASP A 10 -15.83 -6.29 8.50
N ASN A 11 -16.19 -5.50 9.51
CA ASN A 11 -15.63 -5.63 10.86
C ASN A 11 -15.91 -7.00 11.48
N SER A 12 -17.02 -7.64 11.11
CA SER A 12 -17.35 -8.93 11.68
C SER A 12 -16.49 -10.06 11.13
N GLN A 13 -15.89 -9.87 9.94
CA GLN A 13 -15.14 -10.92 9.25
C GLN A 13 -13.63 -10.75 9.36
N TYR A 14 -13.16 -9.52 9.30
CA TYR A 14 -11.72 -9.27 9.07
C TYR A 14 -11.03 -8.61 10.24
N THR A 15 -11.76 -8.07 11.20
CA THR A 15 -11.15 -7.28 12.24
C THR A 15 -11.34 -7.93 13.61
N SER A 16 -10.28 -7.87 14.40
CA SER A 16 -10.37 -8.10 15.85
C SER A 16 -10.56 -6.75 16.53
N PRO A 17 -10.81 -6.74 17.86
CA PRO A 17 -10.94 -5.47 18.58
C PRO A 17 -9.74 -4.55 18.44
N ASP A 18 -8.54 -5.12 18.19
CA ASP A 18 -7.31 -4.35 18.09
C ASP A 18 -6.95 -3.96 16.66
N THR A 19 -7.70 -4.43 15.69
CA THR A 19 -7.40 -4.15 14.29
C THR A 19 -7.85 -2.75 13.92
N GLN A 20 -6.97 -2.00 13.27
CA GLN A 20 -7.26 -0.68 12.76
C GLN A 20 -7.43 -0.73 11.24
N ILE A 21 -8.19 0.21 10.72
CA ILE A 21 -8.37 0.36 9.28
C ILE A 21 -7.48 1.51 8.82
N LEU A 22 -6.65 1.24 7.82
CA LEU A 22 -5.82 2.25 7.18
C LEU A 22 -6.64 2.89 6.06
N THR A 23 -6.84 4.20 6.16
CA THR A 23 -7.65 4.94 5.18
C THR A 23 -6.80 5.97 4.47
N CYS A 24 -7.23 6.34 3.26
CA CYS A 24 -6.60 7.44 2.53
C CYS A 24 -6.88 8.74 3.28
N LYS A 25 -5.81 9.48 3.61
CA LYS A 25 -5.96 10.73 4.35
C LYS A 25 -6.76 11.77 3.55
N GLY A 26 -6.70 11.69 2.23
CA GLY A 26 -7.37 12.66 1.37
C GLY A 26 -8.87 12.43 1.21
N CYS A 27 -9.33 11.19 1.21
CA CYS A 27 -10.73 10.88 0.90
C CYS A 27 -11.36 9.83 1.80
N SER A 28 -10.62 9.30 2.76
CA SER A 28 -11.08 8.30 3.73
C SER A 28 -11.46 6.95 3.15
N SER A 29 -11.07 6.65 1.91
CA SER A 29 -11.26 5.31 1.36
C SER A 29 -10.49 4.28 2.18
N HIS A 30 -11.10 3.12 2.41
CA HIS A 30 -10.43 2.02 3.09
C HIS A 30 -9.35 1.44 2.17
N LEU A 31 -8.12 1.34 2.63
CA LEU A 31 -7.00 0.84 1.84
C LEU A 31 -6.43 -0.46 2.36
N CYS A 32 -6.39 -0.65 3.68
CA CYS A 32 -5.74 -1.81 4.28
C CYS A 32 -6.21 -2.02 5.70
N LEU A 33 -5.88 -3.19 6.25
CA LEU A 33 -6.09 -3.49 7.67
C LEU A 33 -4.74 -3.57 8.36
N SER A 34 -4.67 -3.17 9.62
CA SER A 34 -3.41 -3.18 10.36
C SER A 34 -2.82 -4.58 10.52
N ASN A 35 -3.66 -5.62 10.52
CA ASN A 35 -3.16 -6.99 10.61
C ASN A 35 -2.55 -7.51 9.30
N LEU A 36 -2.60 -6.73 8.24
CA LEU A 36 -1.92 -7.04 6.97
C LEU A 36 -0.57 -6.35 6.86
N ILE A 37 -0.17 -5.59 7.89
CA ILE A 37 1.13 -4.95 7.90
C ILE A 37 2.20 -6.02 8.18
N LEU A 38 3.15 -6.13 7.26
CA LEU A 38 4.25 -7.08 7.38
C LEU A 38 5.46 -6.47 8.04
N SER A 39 5.68 -5.17 7.88
CA SER A 39 6.81 -4.46 8.47
C SER A 39 6.51 -2.97 8.51
N ASP A 40 6.97 -2.32 9.59
CA ASP A 40 6.91 -0.88 9.72
C ASP A 40 8.30 -0.22 9.55
N ASN A 41 9.26 -0.99 9.08
CA ASN A 41 10.65 -0.54 8.94
C ASN A 41 11.00 -0.23 7.49
N PHE A 42 10.13 0.54 6.85
CA PHE A 42 10.33 0.97 5.46
C PHE A 42 10.31 2.50 5.39
N SER A 43 10.85 3.03 4.31
CA SER A 43 10.86 4.47 4.05
C SER A 43 10.44 4.74 2.62
N GLY A 44 9.69 5.81 2.43
CA GLY A 44 9.31 6.31 1.13
C GLY A 44 9.81 7.75 0.96
N SER A 45 9.35 8.41 -0.09
CA SER A 45 9.77 9.78 -0.38
C SER A 45 9.31 10.79 0.67
N SER A 46 8.22 10.51 1.36
CA SER A 46 7.64 11.41 2.36
C SER A 46 7.99 11.05 3.80
N GLY A 47 8.78 9.99 4.00
CA GLY A 47 9.18 9.53 5.33
C GLY A 47 8.86 8.07 5.55
N LYS A 48 8.37 7.74 6.75
CA LYS A 48 8.11 6.34 7.10
C LYS A 48 7.03 5.72 6.25
N ALA A 49 7.17 4.41 5.99
CA ALA A 49 6.25 3.65 5.17
C ALA A 49 6.07 2.26 5.77
N LEU A 50 5.02 1.58 5.30
CA LEU A 50 4.65 0.25 5.77
C LEU A 50 4.67 -0.73 4.61
N LEU A 51 5.28 -1.90 4.81
CA LEU A 51 5.13 -3.02 3.88
C LEU A 51 3.87 -3.76 4.26
N VAL A 52 2.95 -3.92 3.32
CA VAL A 52 1.67 -4.58 3.57
C VAL A 52 1.45 -5.69 2.56
N GLU A 53 0.68 -6.69 2.98
CA GLU A 53 0.38 -7.85 2.14
C GLU A 53 -0.47 -7.48 0.93
N GLN A 54 -1.43 -6.59 1.11
CA GLN A 54 -2.42 -6.30 0.08
C GLN A 54 -3.10 -4.95 0.35
N LEU A 55 -3.53 -4.30 -0.72
CA LEU A 55 -4.32 -3.08 -0.65
C LEU A 55 -5.64 -3.27 -1.41
N ILE A 56 -6.68 -2.54 -1.00
CA ILE A 56 -7.93 -2.44 -1.76
C ILE A 56 -8.14 -0.98 -2.15
N ASN A 57 -9.03 -0.77 -3.11
CA ASN A 57 -9.45 0.58 -3.57
C ASN A 57 -8.28 1.39 -4.11
N VAL A 58 -7.36 0.72 -4.79
CA VAL A 58 -6.20 1.38 -5.41
C VAL A 58 -6.14 1.03 -6.89
N ASP A 59 -5.51 1.93 -7.65
CA ASP A 59 -5.13 1.69 -9.03
C ASP A 59 -3.62 1.50 -9.08
N ILE A 60 -3.19 0.43 -9.73
CA ILE A 60 -1.77 0.14 -9.93
C ILE A 60 -1.40 0.64 -11.31
N ASP A 61 -0.40 1.53 -11.38
CA ASP A 61 0.07 2.03 -12.66
C ASP A 61 0.64 0.86 -13.47
N PRO A 62 0.16 0.62 -14.70
CA PRO A 62 0.70 -0.48 -15.51
C PRO A 62 2.14 -0.26 -15.97
N VAL A 63 2.62 0.98 -15.92
CA VAL A 63 4.00 1.28 -16.27
C VAL A 63 4.91 0.91 -15.12
N THR A 64 5.93 0.07 -15.38
CA THR A 64 6.91 -0.29 -14.37
C THR A 64 8.11 0.65 -14.45
N GLU A 65 8.74 0.85 -13.30
CA GLU A 65 9.93 1.68 -13.20
C GLU A 65 11.04 0.88 -12.53
N ASP A 66 12.25 0.98 -13.08
CA ASP A 66 13.43 0.44 -12.40
C ASP A 66 13.88 1.48 -11.38
N THR A 67 13.99 1.08 -10.13
CA THR A 67 14.29 2.00 -9.03
C THR A 67 15.40 1.42 -8.17
N SER A 68 16.45 2.21 -7.96
CA SER A 68 17.54 1.84 -7.06
C SER A 68 17.17 2.32 -5.66
N MET A 69 17.13 1.38 -4.73
CA MET A 69 16.84 1.66 -3.33
C MET A 69 18.00 1.19 -2.48
N ARG A 70 17.97 1.50 -1.19
CA ARG A 70 19.05 1.14 -0.28
C ARG A 70 19.35 -0.37 -0.27
N THR A 71 18.32 -1.18 -0.42
CA THR A 71 18.44 -2.64 -0.34
C THR A 71 18.67 -3.30 -1.70
N GLY A 72 18.64 -2.55 -2.79
CA GLY A 72 18.89 -3.09 -4.12
C GLY A 72 18.08 -2.44 -5.20
N LEU A 73 18.10 -3.06 -6.37
CA LEU A 73 17.37 -2.59 -7.55
C LEU A 73 16.05 -3.35 -7.67
N TYR A 74 15.00 -2.63 -7.98
CA TYR A 74 13.65 -3.20 -8.09
C TYR A 74 12.94 -2.67 -9.31
N LYS A 75 11.99 -3.47 -9.81
CA LYS A 75 10.93 -2.97 -10.68
C LYS A 75 9.72 -2.70 -9.80
N ILE A 76 9.17 -1.50 -9.91
CA ILE A 76 7.99 -1.11 -9.13
C ILE A 76 6.90 -0.56 -10.03
N ASN A 77 5.67 -0.62 -9.53
CA ASN A 77 4.52 0.06 -10.12
C ASN A 77 4.00 1.05 -9.08
N LYS A 78 3.80 2.29 -9.46
CA LYS A 78 3.19 3.26 -8.55
C LYS A 78 1.75 2.87 -8.28
N VAL A 79 1.29 3.15 -7.06
CA VAL A 79 -0.06 2.83 -6.60
C VAL A 79 -0.70 4.10 -6.10
N LYS A 80 -1.94 4.33 -6.55
CA LYS A 80 -2.69 5.50 -6.13
C LYS A 80 -4.08 5.11 -5.66
N CYS A 81 -4.63 5.94 -4.78
CA CYS A 81 -6.01 5.78 -4.33
C CYS A 81 -6.94 5.91 -5.54
N GLN A 82 -7.82 4.92 -5.74
CA GLN A 82 -8.69 4.95 -6.91
C GLN A 82 -9.71 6.09 -6.86
N GLN A 83 -10.04 6.56 -5.67
CA GLN A 83 -11.07 7.59 -5.51
C GLN A 83 -10.51 8.99 -5.69
N CYS A 84 -9.45 9.35 -4.98
CA CYS A 84 -8.91 10.72 -5.04
C CYS A 84 -7.68 10.84 -5.95
N LYS A 85 -7.17 9.73 -6.47
CA LYS A 85 -6.06 9.67 -7.42
C LYS A 85 -4.71 10.07 -6.85
N LYS A 86 -4.60 10.20 -5.54
CA LYS A 86 -3.32 10.52 -4.90
C LYS A 86 -2.42 9.28 -4.89
N ILE A 87 -1.15 9.46 -5.23
CA ILE A 87 -0.18 8.37 -5.14
C ILE A 87 0.10 8.13 -3.66
N VAL A 88 -0.11 6.89 -3.21
CA VAL A 88 0.03 6.53 -1.80
C VAL A 88 1.20 5.58 -1.54
N GLY A 89 1.80 5.01 -2.60
CA GLY A 89 2.90 4.08 -2.44
C GLY A 89 3.26 3.38 -3.73
N TRP A 90 3.74 2.15 -3.60
CA TRP A 90 4.13 1.36 -4.77
C TRP A 90 3.95 -0.12 -4.48
N ARG A 91 3.99 -0.90 -5.56
CA ARG A 91 4.01 -2.35 -5.51
C ARG A 91 5.36 -2.83 -6.04
N TYR A 92 5.97 -3.77 -5.34
CA TYR A 92 7.18 -4.42 -5.86
C TYR A 92 6.79 -5.44 -6.90
N LYS A 93 7.14 -5.18 -8.15
CA LYS A 93 6.90 -6.15 -9.22
C LYS A 93 8.01 -7.19 -9.27
N LYS A 94 9.26 -6.75 -9.08
CA LYS A 94 10.41 -7.65 -9.14
C LYS A 94 11.55 -7.10 -8.30
N SER A 95 12.24 -8.01 -7.62
CA SER A 95 13.50 -7.73 -6.95
C SER A 95 14.63 -8.38 -7.76
N TYR A 96 15.72 -7.64 -7.95
CA TYR A 96 16.89 -8.19 -8.62
C TYR A 96 17.85 -8.84 -7.63
N SER A 97 17.55 -8.77 -6.34
CA SER A 97 18.30 -9.44 -5.29
C SER A 97 17.46 -10.58 -4.72
N TYR A 98 18.02 -11.78 -4.71
CA TYR A 98 17.31 -12.96 -4.19
C TYR A 98 16.91 -12.77 -2.73
N SER A 99 17.79 -12.18 -1.92
CA SER A 99 17.52 -11.98 -0.49
C SER A 99 16.35 -11.03 -0.24
N GLU A 100 15.96 -10.22 -1.23
CA GLU A 100 14.86 -9.28 -1.12
C GLU A 100 13.62 -9.74 -1.88
N SER A 101 13.64 -10.96 -2.41
CA SER A 101 12.54 -11.46 -3.26
C SER A 101 11.22 -11.62 -2.51
N TYR A 102 11.26 -11.68 -1.18
CA TYR A 102 10.04 -11.77 -0.37
C TYR A 102 9.12 -10.55 -0.56
N LYS A 103 9.66 -9.45 -1.05
CA LYS A 103 8.89 -8.22 -1.30
C LYS A 103 8.03 -8.31 -2.55
N GLU A 104 8.35 -9.21 -3.47
CA GLU A 104 7.63 -9.28 -4.74
C GLU A 104 6.16 -9.56 -4.53
N GLY A 105 5.31 -8.76 -5.19
CA GLY A 105 3.88 -8.85 -5.04
C GLY A 105 3.31 -8.10 -3.85
N LYS A 106 4.17 -7.56 -2.97
CA LYS A 106 3.74 -6.80 -1.80
C LYS A 106 3.71 -5.32 -2.11
N PHE A 107 3.07 -4.56 -1.23
CA PHE A 107 2.90 -3.13 -1.39
C PHE A 107 3.59 -2.37 -0.28
N VAL A 108 4.05 -1.16 -0.61
CA VAL A 108 4.50 -0.20 0.40
C VAL A 108 3.55 0.98 0.36
N ILE A 109 3.02 1.35 1.52
CA ILE A 109 2.14 2.49 1.65
C ILE A 109 2.79 3.51 2.60
N GLU A 110 2.83 4.78 2.17
CA GLU A 110 3.53 5.82 2.94
C GLU A 110 2.63 6.36 4.04
N LYS A 111 3.15 6.38 5.25
CA LYS A 111 2.36 6.74 6.44
C LYS A 111 1.80 8.15 6.39
N SER A 112 2.49 9.07 5.71
CA SER A 112 2.04 10.47 5.62
C SER A 112 0.75 10.61 4.80
N TYR A 113 0.39 9.62 4.01
CA TYR A 113 -0.79 9.66 3.14
C TYR A 113 -1.97 8.87 3.68
N ILE A 114 -1.83 8.27 4.85
CA ILE A 114 -2.89 7.45 5.44
C ILE A 114 -3.21 7.89 6.86
N SER A 115 -4.42 7.51 7.29
CA SER A 115 -4.86 7.61 8.68
C SER A 115 -5.22 6.22 9.16
N MET A 116 -5.06 5.98 10.46
CA MET A 116 -5.45 4.72 11.07
C MET A 116 -6.60 4.96 12.02
N SER A 117 -7.64 4.15 11.91
CA SER A 117 -8.79 4.25 12.79
C SER A 117 -9.43 2.87 12.96
N LYS A 118 -10.12 2.72 14.06
CA LYS A 118 -10.86 1.48 14.31
C LYS A 118 -12.22 1.52 13.67
#